data_8143ebb92d046b3256e3ccf36ab5880a
#
_entry.id   8143ebb92d046b3256e3ccf36ab5880a
#
_cell.length_a   1.000
_cell.length_b   1.000
_cell.length_c   1.000
_cell.angle_alpha   90.00
_cell.angle_beta   90.00
_cell.angle_gamma   90.00
#
_symmetry.space_group_name_H-M   'P 1'
#
loop_
_entity.id
_entity.type
_entity.pdbx_description
1 polymer ?
#
loop_
_entity_poly.entity_id
_entity_poly.type
_entity_poly.pdbx_seq_one_letter_code
_entity_poly.pdbx_strand_id
1 'polypeptide(L)'
;MLPYIAEFLGTMMLIILGDGVVANVNLNKSGMKGAGAVQITLAWGLAVLVPAFIFGEASGASFNPALTIALAVDGSFAWSMVPGYVIAQMAGAFVGASIVYLLFKAWRILYRSIDPEHWIKHFKRSSRYIYPRFRDQRYRQCNRTFHRC
;
A
#
# COMPACT_ATOMS: atom_id res chain seq x y z
N MET A 1 20.97 -15.24 14.78
CA MET A 1 20.58 -13.81 14.81
C MET A 1 20.10 -13.32 13.45
N LEU A 2 20.85 -13.57 12.38
CA LEU A 2 20.51 -13.10 11.02
C LEU A 2 19.08 -13.46 10.54
N PRO A 3 18.56 -14.68 10.70
CA PRO A 3 17.20 -15.03 10.26
C PRO A 3 16.10 -14.19 10.94
N TYR A 4 16.24 -13.92 12.23
CA TYR A 4 15.26 -13.13 12.98
C TYR A 4 15.23 -11.66 12.55
N ILE A 5 16.40 -11.09 12.24
CA ILE A 5 16.50 -9.73 11.70
C ILE A 5 15.87 -9.68 10.30
N ALA A 6 16.10 -10.68 9.48
CA ALA A 6 15.54 -10.79 8.14
C ALA A 6 13.99 -10.89 8.19
N GLU A 7 13.44 -11.69 9.11
CA GLU A 7 11.99 -11.79 9.32
C GLU A 7 11.38 -10.47 9.83
N PHE A 8 12.07 -9.78 10.76
CA PHE A 8 11.64 -8.48 11.25
C PHE A 8 11.60 -7.44 10.12
N LEU A 9 12.71 -7.28 9.39
CA LEU A 9 12.81 -6.28 8.31
C LEU A 9 11.91 -6.64 7.13
N GLY A 10 11.83 -7.92 6.77
CA GLY A 10 10.99 -8.38 5.68
C GLY A 10 9.50 -8.16 5.97
N THR A 11 9.04 -8.49 7.18
CA THR A 11 7.65 -8.23 7.60
C THR A 11 7.37 -6.73 7.71
N MET A 12 8.30 -5.95 8.24
CA MET A 12 8.17 -4.48 8.28
C MET A 12 8.01 -3.90 6.88
N MET A 13 8.85 -4.31 5.93
CA MET A 13 8.78 -3.86 4.54
C MET A 13 7.46 -4.29 3.87
N LEU A 14 7.02 -5.52 4.10
CA LEU A 14 5.76 -6.04 3.59
C LEU A 14 4.58 -5.17 4.03
N ILE A 15 4.52 -4.82 5.31
CA ILE A 15 3.44 -3.97 5.86
C ILE A 15 3.54 -2.54 5.31
N ILE A 16 4.73 -1.96 5.21
CA ILE A 16 4.89 -0.60 4.66
C ILE A 16 4.38 -0.54 3.22
N LEU A 17 4.74 -1.49 2.38
CA LEU A 17 4.34 -1.52 0.98
C LEU A 17 2.86 -1.87 0.81
N GLY A 18 2.38 -2.93 1.49
CA GLY A 18 1.00 -3.42 1.38
C GLY A 18 -0.02 -2.45 1.96
N ASP A 19 0.10 -2.13 3.25
CA ASP A 19 -0.83 -1.20 3.91
C ASP A 19 -0.70 0.24 3.38
N GLY A 20 0.48 0.63 2.91
CA GLY A 20 0.69 1.91 2.24
C GLY A 20 -0.19 2.06 1.00
N VAL A 21 -0.32 1.02 0.17
CA VAL A 21 -1.22 1.04 -0.99
C VAL A 21 -2.68 1.01 -0.56
N VAL A 22 -3.05 0.18 0.43
CA VAL A 22 -4.42 0.14 0.98
C VAL A 22 -4.82 1.52 1.50
N ALA A 23 -3.96 2.18 2.25
CA ALA A 23 -4.18 3.53 2.73
C ALA A 23 -4.33 4.54 1.57
N ASN A 24 -3.49 4.43 0.54
CA ASN A 24 -3.53 5.31 -0.62
C ASN A 24 -4.82 5.14 -1.45
N VAL A 25 -5.34 3.91 -1.59
CA VAL A 25 -6.59 3.64 -2.34
C VAL A 25 -7.84 4.03 -1.55
N ASN A 26 -7.83 3.91 -0.21
CA ASN A 26 -9.03 4.08 0.61
C ASN A 26 -9.15 5.47 1.25
N LEU A 27 -8.04 6.13 1.56
CA LEU A 27 -8.10 7.41 2.26
C LEU A 27 -8.63 8.54 1.37
N ASN A 28 -9.46 9.39 1.97
CA ASN A 28 -9.94 10.60 1.31
C ASN A 28 -8.76 11.53 1.00
N LYS A 29 -8.80 12.14 -0.19
CA LYS A 29 -7.78 13.10 -0.66
C LYS A 29 -6.42 12.48 -1.01
N SER A 30 -6.33 11.14 -1.15
CA SER A 30 -5.16 10.52 -1.77
C SER A 30 -5.26 10.60 -3.29
N GLY A 31 -4.11 10.64 -3.97
CA GLY A 31 -4.06 10.68 -5.45
C GLY A 31 -4.62 9.43 -6.12
N MET A 32 -4.74 8.32 -5.40
CA MET A 32 -5.14 7.00 -5.90
C MET A 32 -6.48 6.53 -5.33
N LYS A 33 -7.25 7.42 -4.71
CA LYS A 33 -8.54 7.06 -4.14
C LYS A 33 -9.47 6.43 -5.18
N GLY A 34 -9.98 5.23 -4.86
CA GLY A 34 -10.92 4.51 -5.73
C GLY A 34 -10.26 3.75 -6.90
N ALA A 35 -8.93 3.59 -6.90
CA ALA A 35 -8.23 2.82 -7.92
C ALA A 35 -8.61 1.32 -7.98
N GLY A 36 -9.28 0.82 -6.93
CA GLY A 36 -9.94 -0.47 -6.93
C GLY A 36 -9.07 -1.64 -6.42
N ALA A 37 -9.72 -2.82 -6.38
CA ALA A 37 -9.14 -4.02 -5.80
C ALA A 37 -7.94 -4.56 -6.58
N VAL A 38 -7.93 -4.41 -7.90
CA VAL A 38 -6.83 -4.90 -8.77
C VAL A 38 -5.51 -4.26 -8.38
N GLN A 39 -5.49 -2.94 -8.16
CA GLN A 39 -4.29 -2.23 -7.72
C GLN A 39 -3.81 -2.71 -6.35
N ILE A 40 -4.74 -2.90 -5.40
CA ILE A 40 -4.41 -3.41 -4.07
C ILE A 40 -3.78 -4.82 -4.18
N THR A 41 -4.40 -5.71 -4.96
CA THR A 41 -3.94 -7.10 -5.11
C THR A 41 -2.55 -7.17 -5.74
N LEU A 42 -2.31 -6.42 -6.83
CA LEU A 42 -0.99 -6.36 -7.47
C LEU A 42 0.07 -5.79 -6.53
N ALA A 43 -0.26 -4.73 -5.79
CA ALA A 43 0.66 -4.13 -4.84
C ALA A 43 0.99 -5.07 -3.68
N TRP A 44 0.01 -5.82 -3.15
CA TRP A 44 0.27 -6.85 -2.13
C TRP A 44 1.14 -7.99 -2.67
N GLY A 45 0.94 -8.44 -3.91
CA GLY A 45 1.82 -9.41 -4.55
C GLY A 45 3.27 -8.91 -4.59
N LEU A 46 3.50 -7.67 -5.00
CA LEU A 46 4.83 -7.05 -5.01
C LEU A 46 5.37 -6.81 -3.60
N ALA A 47 4.51 -6.46 -2.64
CA ALA A 47 4.88 -6.25 -1.24
C ALA A 47 5.41 -7.52 -0.56
N VAL A 48 4.95 -8.69 -1.00
CA VAL A 48 5.51 -10.00 -0.59
C VAL A 48 6.76 -10.32 -1.38
N LEU A 49 6.72 -10.14 -2.69
CA LEU A 49 7.79 -10.53 -3.61
C LEU A 49 9.11 -9.82 -3.31
N VAL A 50 9.08 -8.50 -3.12
CA VAL A 50 10.29 -7.69 -2.90
C VAL A 50 11.08 -8.13 -1.65
N PRO A 51 10.50 -8.20 -0.45
CA PRO A 51 11.23 -8.67 0.72
C PRO A 51 11.60 -10.17 0.62
N ALA A 52 10.82 -10.99 -0.10
CA ALA A 52 11.17 -12.39 -0.31
C ALA A 52 12.45 -12.53 -1.14
N PHE A 53 12.65 -11.70 -2.15
CA PHE A 53 13.90 -11.67 -2.90
C PHE A 53 15.10 -11.18 -2.07
N ILE A 54 14.88 -10.19 -1.20
CA ILE A 54 15.97 -9.59 -0.40
C ILE A 54 16.38 -10.50 0.75
N PHE A 55 15.41 -11.10 1.45
CA PHE A 55 15.64 -11.78 2.74
C PHE A 55 15.43 -13.30 2.67
N GLY A 56 14.98 -13.84 1.52
CA GLY A 56 14.63 -15.25 1.38
C GLY A 56 15.78 -16.21 1.68
N GLU A 57 16.98 -15.88 1.21
CA GLU A 57 18.16 -16.69 1.49
C GLU A 57 18.55 -16.66 2.98
N ALA A 58 18.28 -15.57 3.68
CA ALA A 58 18.65 -15.40 5.08
C ALA A 58 17.68 -16.05 6.06
N SER A 59 16.37 -16.10 5.75
CA SER A 59 15.33 -16.56 6.69
C SER A 59 14.32 -17.56 6.11
N GLY A 60 14.31 -17.78 4.81
CA GLY A 60 13.25 -18.52 4.13
C GLY A 60 12.00 -17.68 3.83
N ALA A 61 12.00 -16.39 4.18
CA ALA A 61 10.95 -15.40 3.86
C ALA A 61 9.53 -15.84 4.25
N SER A 62 9.34 -16.29 5.46
CA SER A 62 8.00 -16.63 5.97
C SER A 62 7.12 -15.40 6.15
N PHE A 63 7.63 -14.36 6.79
CA PHE A 63 6.99 -13.05 7.07
C PHE A 63 5.56 -13.15 7.61
N ASN A 64 5.18 -14.34 8.08
CA ASN A 64 3.82 -14.64 8.51
C ASN A 64 3.85 -15.70 9.60
N PRO A 65 3.34 -15.40 10.81
CA PRO A 65 3.28 -16.38 11.91
C PRO A 65 2.54 -17.67 11.55
N ALA A 66 1.44 -17.58 10.80
CA ALA A 66 0.67 -18.75 10.41
C ALA A 66 1.44 -19.65 9.45
N LEU A 67 2.17 -19.06 8.49
CA LEU A 67 3.02 -19.81 7.56
C LEU A 67 4.19 -20.46 8.31
N THR A 68 4.84 -19.75 9.24
CA THR A 68 5.91 -20.28 10.07
C THR A 68 5.46 -21.51 10.88
N ILE A 69 4.27 -21.43 11.47
CA ILE A 69 3.68 -22.56 12.21
C ILE A 69 3.33 -23.72 11.26
N ALA A 70 2.75 -23.42 10.10
CA ALA A 70 2.42 -24.44 9.10
C ALA A 70 3.65 -25.22 8.62
N LEU A 71 4.76 -24.53 8.34
CA LEU A 71 6.03 -25.15 7.97
C LEU A 71 6.62 -26.00 9.11
N ALA A 72 6.42 -25.59 10.37
CA ALA A 72 6.85 -26.40 11.51
C ALA A 72 6.00 -27.66 11.69
N VAL A 73 4.68 -27.58 11.43
CA VAL A 73 3.78 -28.74 11.44
C VAL A 73 4.12 -29.72 10.31
N ASP A 74 4.47 -29.20 9.13
CA ASP A 74 4.91 -30.01 7.99
C ASP A 74 6.28 -30.65 8.20
N GLY A 75 7.04 -30.25 9.21
CA GLY A 75 8.39 -30.74 9.51
C GLY A 75 9.50 -30.06 8.71
N SER A 76 9.16 -29.09 7.87
CA SER A 76 10.14 -28.34 7.06
C SER A 76 10.84 -27.23 7.87
N PHE A 77 10.38 -26.92 9.08
CA PHE A 77 10.91 -25.86 9.93
C PHE A 77 11.03 -26.30 11.40
N ALA A 78 12.13 -25.95 12.06
CA ALA A 78 12.38 -26.35 13.44
C ALA A 78 11.48 -25.63 14.45
N TRP A 79 10.75 -26.35 15.28
CA TRP A 79 9.86 -25.80 16.33
C TRP A 79 10.59 -24.85 17.30
N SER A 80 11.87 -25.09 17.56
CA SER A 80 12.70 -24.23 18.42
C SER A 80 12.87 -22.81 17.89
N MET A 81 12.74 -22.60 16.59
CA MET A 81 12.86 -21.30 15.96
C MET A 81 11.53 -20.54 15.86
N VAL A 82 10.40 -21.24 15.92
CA VAL A 82 9.07 -20.67 15.75
C VAL A 82 8.80 -19.47 16.67
N PRO A 83 9.04 -19.54 17.99
CA PRO A 83 8.75 -18.39 18.86
C PRO A 83 9.53 -17.13 18.48
N GLY A 84 10.80 -17.30 18.12
CA GLY A 84 11.65 -16.17 17.70
C GLY A 84 11.20 -15.54 16.39
N TYR A 85 10.77 -16.35 15.42
CA TYR A 85 10.20 -15.86 14.16
C TYR A 85 8.90 -15.09 14.39
N VAL A 86 7.98 -15.65 15.16
CA VAL A 86 6.70 -15.01 15.48
C VAL A 86 6.91 -13.65 16.16
N ILE A 87 7.81 -13.58 17.14
CA ILE A 87 8.12 -12.31 17.82
C ILE A 87 8.74 -11.30 16.85
N ALA A 88 9.69 -11.71 16.02
CA ALA A 88 10.33 -10.85 15.03
C ALA A 88 9.32 -10.30 13.99
N GLN A 89 8.46 -11.17 13.46
CA GLN A 89 7.40 -10.83 12.51
C GLN A 89 6.38 -9.85 13.12
N MET A 90 5.90 -10.13 14.34
CA MET A 90 4.95 -9.24 15.03
C MET A 90 5.56 -7.86 15.33
N ALA A 91 6.80 -7.81 15.78
CA ALA A 91 7.51 -6.56 16.00
C ALA A 91 7.72 -5.79 14.69
N GLY A 92 8.12 -6.47 13.62
CA GLY A 92 8.28 -5.88 12.29
C GLY A 92 6.96 -5.31 11.76
N ALA A 93 5.86 -6.06 11.87
CA ALA A 93 4.53 -5.61 11.48
C ALA A 93 4.10 -4.36 12.24
N PHE A 94 4.31 -4.33 13.56
CA PHE A 94 3.97 -3.17 14.40
C PHE A 94 4.75 -1.91 13.99
N VAL A 95 6.06 -2.04 13.75
CA VAL A 95 6.88 -0.93 13.31
C VAL A 95 6.47 -0.47 11.90
N GLY A 96 6.24 -1.39 10.97
CA GLY A 96 5.74 -1.10 9.63
C GLY A 96 4.43 -0.34 9.63
N ALA A 97 3.44 -0.82 10.39
CA ALA A 97 2.15 -0.14 10.53
C ALA A 97 2.28 1.26 11.17
N SER A 98 3.17 1.41 12.15
CA SER A 98 3.45 2.71 12.77
C SER A 98 4.04 3.70 11.76
N ILE A 99 4.94 3.26 10.89
CA ILE A 99 5.51 4.07 9.82
C ILE A 99 4.42 4.51 8.83
N VAL A 100 3.58 3.58 8.37
CA VAL A 100 2.45 3.89 7.48
C VAL A 100 1.52 4.91 8.13
N TYR A 101 1.17 4.70 9.40
CA TYR A 101 0.32 5.65 10.14
C TYR A 101 0.93 7.06 10.20
N LEU A 102 2.23 7.17 10.52
CA LEU A 102 2.92 8.45 10.59
C LEU A 102 3.01 9.15 9.24
N LEU A 103 3.31 8.40 8.16
CA LEU A 103 3.36 8.94 6.80
C LEU A 103 2.00 9.53 6.37
N PHE A 104 0.92 8.79 6.57
CA PHE A 104 -0.41 9.27 6.18
C PHE A 104 -0.97 10.34 7.13
N LYS A 105 -0.57 10.34 8.40
CA LYS A 105 -0.87 11.44 9.33
C LYS A 105 -0.14 12.72 8.92
N ALA A 106 1.15 12.65 8.63
CA ALA A 106 1.94 13.79 8.15
C ALA A 106 1.38 14.33 6.83
N TRP A 107 1.06 13.45 5.87
CA TRP A 107 0.40 13.82 4.62
C TRP A 107 -0.92 14.56 4.86
N ARG A 108 -1.77 14.09 5.77
CA ARG A 108 -3.05 14.73 6.11
C ARG A 108 -2.85 16.13 6.70
N ILE A 109 -1.86 16.31 7.57
CA ILE A 109 -1.53 17.60 8.18
C ILE A 109 -1.01 18.56 7.11
N LEU A 110 -0.06 18.12 6.30
CA LEU A 110 0.52 18.92 5.21
C LEU A 110 -0.55 19.33 4.18
N TYR A 111 -1.42 18.40 3.79
CA TYR A 111 -2.50 18.67 2.85
C TYR A 111 -3.56 19.63 3.42
N ARG A 112 -3.76 19.67 4.73
CA ARG A 112 -4.68 20.59 5.41
C ARG A 112 -4.11 22.01 5.49
N SER A 113 -2.78 22.15 5.50
CA SER A 113 -2.10 23.45 5.51
C SER A 113 -1.89 24.05 4.10
N ILE A 114 -1.96 23.22 3.06
CA ILE A 114 -1.92 23.67 1.66
C ILE A 114 -3.37 23.91 1.22
N ASP A 115 -3.73 25.16 0.92
CA ASP A 115 -5.07 25.55 0.48
C ASP A 115 -5.54 24.66 -0.69
N PRO A 116 -6.57 23.81 -0.51
CA PRO A 116 -7.06 22.92 -1.54
C PRO A 116 -7.59 23.67 -2.78
N GLU A 117 -8.11 24.88 -2.60
CA GLU A 117 -8.64 25.68 -3.71
C GLU A 117 -7.54 26.16 -4.65
N HIS A 118 -6.37 26.49 -4.13
CA HIS A 118 -5.24 26.93 -4.95
C HIS A 118 -4.74 25.81 -5.87
N TRP A 119 -4.61 24.58 -5.33
CA TRP A 119 -4.20 23.39 -6.10
C TRP A 119 -5.24 22.98 -7.14
N ILE A 120 -6.52 22.99 -6.77
CA ILE A 120 -7.62 22.67 -7.70
C ILE A 120 -7.69 23.69 -8.84
N LYS A 121 -7.49 24.98 -8.55
CA LYS A 121 -7.41 26.03 -9.58
C LYS A 121 -6.20 25.84 -10.50
N HIS A 122 -5.05 25.51 -9.95
CA HIS A 122 -3.83 25.26 -10.74
C HIS A 122 -3.95 23.98 -11.58
N PHE A 123 -4.46 22.89 -11.04
CA PHE A 123 -4.67 21.63 -11.75
C PHE A 123 -5.75 21.77 -12.82
N LYS A 124 -6.85 22.45 -12.55
CA LYS A 124 -7.87 22.79 -13.57
C LYS A 124 -7.31 23.71 -14.67
N ARG A 125 -6.36 24.55 -14.35
CA ARG A 125 -5.69 25.40 -15.32
C ARG A 125 -4.71 24.59 -16.17
N SER A 126 -3.91 23.72 -15.57
CA SER A 126 -2.95 22.85 -16.25
C SER A 126 -3.64 21.77 -17.09
N SER A 127 -4.71 21.14 -16.58
CA SER A 127 -5.47 20.13 -17.32
C SER A 127 -6.23 20.69 -18.52
N ARG A 128 -6.52 22.00 -18.55
CA ARG A 128 -7.05 22.68 -19.74
C ARG A 128 -6.06 22.72 -20.91
N TYR A 129 -4.77 22.72 -20.62
CA TYR A 129 -3.72 22.68 -21.65
C TYR A 129 -3.39 21.26 -22.12
N ILE A 130 -3.56 20.26 -21.23
CA ILE A 130 -3.19 18.86 -21.52
C ILE A 130 -4.34 18.09 -22.19
N TYR A 131 -5.61 18.42 -21.90
CA TYR A 131 -6.79 17.77 -22.48
C TYR A 131 -7.83 18.76 -23.03
N PRO A 132 -7.53 19.55 -24.08
CA PRO A 132 -8.51 20.47 -24.62
C PRO A 132 -9.65 19.79 -25.41
N ARG A 133 -9.46 18.53 -25.86
CA ARG A 133 -10.33 17.91 -26.86
C ARG A 133 -11.38 16.94 -26.32
N PHE A 134 -11.23 16.42 -25.10
CA PHE A 134 -12.11 15.35 -24.58
C PHE A 134 -13.31 15.82 -23.75
N ARG A 135 -13.32 17.08 -23.29
CA ARG A 135 -14.36 17.60 -22.40
C ARG A 135 -15.59 18.11 -23.14
N ASP A 136 -15.45 18.62 -24.36
CA ASP A 136 -16.54 19.29 -25.07
C ASP A 136 -17.51 18.31 -25.74
N GLN A 137 -17.04 17.16 -26.18
CA GLN A 137 -17.91 16.17 -26.83
C GLN A 137 -18.81 15.39 -25.84
N ARG A 138 -18.28 15.03 -24.68
CA ARG A 138 -19.07 14.24 -23.70
C ARG A 138 -20.10 15.07 -22.95
N TYR A 139 -19.79 16.33 -22.66
CA TYR A 139 -20.74 17.25 -22.01
C TYR A 139 -21.88 17.68 -22.94
N ARG A 140 -21.61 17.85 -24.22
CA ARG A 140 -22.63 18.18 -25.22
C ARG A 140 -23.53 17.01 -25.56
N GLN A 141 -23.04 15.77 -25.47
CA GLN A 141 -23.81 14.57 -25.68
C GLN A 141 -24.76 14.30 -24.50
N CYS A 142 -24.32 14.48 -23.29
CA CYS A 142 -25.13 14.28 -22.08
C CYS A 142 -26.26 15.32 -21.97
N ASN A 143 -26.01 16.58 -22.35
CA ASN A 143 -27.00 17.66 -22.27
C ASN A 143 -28.06 17.57 -23.37
N ARG A 144 -27.77 16.92 -24.51
CA ARG A 144 -28.78 16.68 -25.58
C ARG A 144 -29.71 15.52 -25.26
N THR A 145 -29.30 14.58 -24.42
CA THR A 145 -30.11 13.40 -24.07
C THR A 145 -31.02 13.68 -22.88
N PHE A 146 -30.70 14.67 -22.02
CA PHE A 146 -31.51 15.02 -20.85
C PHE A 146 -32.72 15.91 -21.14
N HIS A 147 -32.82 16.49 -22.32
CA HIS A 147 -34.00 17.30 -22.74
C HIS A 147 -35.02 16.52 -23.59
N ARG A 148 -34.91 15.18 -23.65
CA ARG A 148 -35.84 14.30 -24.38
C ARG A 148 -36.44 13.18 -23.55
N CYS A 149 -36.45 13.33 -22.22
CA CYS A 149 -37.25 12.46 -21.36
C CYS A 149 -38.23 13.32 -20.57
#